data_3a0d1cb7309785abdcd90cde9f4d47ad
#
_entry.id   3a0d1cb7309785abdcd90cde9f4d47ad
#
_cell.length_a   1.000
_cell.length_b   1.000
_cell.length_c   1.000
_cell.angle_alpha   90.00
_cell.angle_beta   90.00
_cell.angle_gamma   90.00
#
_symmetry.space_group_name_H-M   'P 1'
#
loop_
_entity.id
_entity.type
_entity.pdbx_description
1 polymer ?
#
loop_
_entity_poly.entity_id
_entity_poly.type
_entity_poly.pdbx_seq_one_letter_code
_entity_poly.pdbx_strand_id
1 'polypeptide(L)'
;LIEAIVKDITGKTVKLAKAKPKADDRIGKPVDIKFTSLDGKKVDVSKMKGKVVLIDFWATWCGPCVAELPNVKRAYDKLHSKGFEIVGISLDSKESALRKFVKKEKMPWPQFFDGKGWKNSISTAHGIRSIPAMWLVDKQGNLADLNARADLEGKVEALLAAPDAK
;
A
#
# COMPACT_ATOMS: atom_id res chain seq x y z
N LEU A 1 17.90 -12.98 -19.13
CA LEU A 1 18.81 -11.84 -18.86
C LEU A 1 19.22 -11.23 -20.20
N ILE A 2 18.69 -10.05 -20.53
CA ILE A 2 19.10 -9.31 -21.73
C ILE A 2 20.24 -8.38 -21.30
N GLU A 3 21.46 -8.72 -21.69
CA GLU A 3 22.62 -7.84 -21.57
C GLU A 3 22.53 -6.75 -22.64
N ALA A 4 22.48 -5.48 -22.23
CA ALA A 4 22.57 -4.36 -23.16
C ALA A 4 24.06 -4.08 -23.45
N ILE A 5 24.46 -4.27 -24.70
CA ILE A 5 25.80 -3.93 -25.18
C ILE A 5 25.72 -2.54 -25.81
N VAL A 6 26.47 -1.59 -25.27
CA VAL A 6 26.57 -0.24 -25.82
C VAL A 6 28.01 0.01 -26.25
N LYS A 7 28.22 0.61 -27.43
CA LYS A 7 29.53 1.10 -27.86
C LYS A 7 29.74 2.50 -27.33
N ASP A 8 30.89 2.74 -26.71
CA ASP A 8 31.30 4.08 -26.30
C ASP A 8 31.69 4.94 -27.54
N ILE A 9 31.95 6.22 -27.27
CA ILE A 9 32.32 7.18 -28.33
C ILE A 9 33.63 6.83 -29.07
N THR A 10 34.41 5.89 -28.53
CA THR A 10 35.64 5.37 -29.14
C THR A 10 35.46 4.06 -29.90
N GLY A 11 34.20 3.54 -29.97
CA GLY A 11 33.83 2.30 -30.62
C GLY A 11 34.13 1.04 -29.76
N LYS A 12 34.57 1.20 -28.52
CA LYS A 12 34.86 0.11 -27.59
C LYS A 12 33.57 -0.42 -26.96
N THR A 13 33.42 -1.73 -26.98
CA THR A 13 32.28 -2.40 -26.39
C THR A 13 32.32 -2.34 -24.87
N VAL A 14 31.38 -1.65 -24.26
CA VAL A 14 31.22 -1.59 -22.78
C VAL A 14 30.03 -2.44 -22.41
N LYS A 15 30.25 -3.45 -21.58
CA LYS A 15 29.16 -4.19 -20.94
C LYS A 15 28.59 -3.34 -19.81
N LEU A 16 27.39 -2.82 -20.02
CA LEU A 16 26.61 -2.27 -18.92
C LEU A 16 26.06 -3.43 -18.09
N ALA A 17 26.72 -3.75 -17.00
CA ALA A 17 26.11 -4.54 -15.96
C ALA A 17 24.89 -3.75 -15.46
N LYS A 18 23.67 -4.20 -15.79
CA LYS A 18 22.47 -3.69 -15.11
C LYS A 18 22.68 -4.01 -13.63
N ALA A 19 22.97 -2.96 -12.83
CA ALA A 19 22.89 -3.07 -11.39
C ALA A 19 21.50 -3.65 -11.07
N LYS A 20 21.45 -4.79 -10.37
CA LYS A 20 20.18 -5.30 -9.84
C LYS A 20 19.57 -4.15 -9.06
N PRO A 21 18.29 -3.81 -9.28
CA PRO A 21 17.65 -2.80 -8.45
C PRO A 21 17.91 -3.19 -7.00
N LYS A 22 18.49 -2.26 -6.22
CA LYS A 22 18.75 -2.47 -4.81
C LYS A 22 17.40 -2.77 -4.17
N ALA A 23 17.26 -3.94 -3.54
CA ALA A 23 16.04 -4.29 -2.84
C ALA A 23 15.73 -3.19 -1.83
N ASP A 24 14.46 -2.75 -1.77
CA ASP A 24 14.03 -1.76 -0.80
C ASP A 24 14.24 -2.34 0.61
N ASP A 25 15.00 -1.64 1.43
CA ASP A 25 15.39 -2.12 2.76
C ASP A 25 14.24 -2.12 3.77
N ARG A 26 13.07 -1.57 3.41
CA ARG A 26 11.84 -1.64 4.21
C ARG A 26 11.16 -3.00 4.13
N ILE A 27 11.36 -3.74 3.05
CA ILE A 27 10.79 -5.09 2.89
C ILE A 27 11.32 -6.02 3.97
N GLY A 28 10.41 -6.75 4.62
CA GLY A 28 10.71 -7.68 5.71
C GLY A 28 10.80 -7.03 7.10
N LYS A 29 10.63 -5.71 7.19
CA LYS A 29 10.64 -4.99 8.48
C LYS A 29 9.24 -4.74 9.01
N PRO A 30 9.07 -4.69 10.34
CA PRO A 30 7.79 -4.37 10.96
C PRO A 30 7.24 -3.01 10.51
N VAL A 31 5.93 -2.96 10.32
CA VAL A 31 5.21 -1.72 9.98
C VAL A 31 4.61 -1.14 11.26
N ASP A 32 4.99 0.10 11.59
CA ASP A 32 4.46 0.85 12.72
C ASP A 32 3.57 1.99 12.24
N ILE A 33 2.27 1.70 12.10
CA ILE A 33 1.24 2.68 11.74
C ILE A 33 0.11 2.58 12.75
N LYS A 34 -0.14 3.70 13.45
CA LYS A 34 -1.18 3.83 14.46
C LYS A 34 -1.92 5.14 14.25
N PHE A 35 -3.24 5.10 14.37
CA PHE A 35 -4.05 6.31 14.28
C PHE A 35 -5.44 6.11 14.88
N THR A 36 -6.14 7.22 15.06
CA THR A 36 -7.60 7.20 15.28
C THR A 36 -8.28 7.52 13.97
N SER A 37 -9.16 6.63 13.53
CA SER A 37 -9.87 6.77 12.26
C SER A 37 -10.92 7.88 12.27
N LEU A 38 -11.44 8.24 11.10
CA LEU A 38 -12.52 9.22 10.95
C LEU A 38 -13.74 8.93 11.84
N ASP A 39 -14.05 7.67 12.08
CA ASP A 39 -15.17 7.22 12.89
C ASP A 39 -14.78 6.91 14.34
N GLY A 40 -13.61 7.36 14.78
CA GLY A 40 -13.14 7.30 16.16
C GLY A 40 -12.53 5.98 16.60
N LYS A 41 -12.35 5.02 15.70
CA LYS A 41 -11.73 3.73 16.02
C LYS A 41 -10.21 3.85 16.16
N LYS A 42 -9.66 3.21 17.18
CA LYS A 42 -8.22 3.04 17.33
C LYS A 42 -7.72 1.96 16.39
N VAL A 43 -6.79 2.33 15.51
CA VAL A 43 -6.15 1.43 14.54
C VAL A 43 -4.67 1.32 14.86
N ASP A 44 -4.18 0.10 14.97
CA ASP A 44 -2.77 -0.22 15.20
C ASP A 44 -2.39 -1.42 14.34
N VAL A 45 -1.68 -1.18 13.25
CA VAL A 45 -1.28 -2.23 12.29
C VAL A 45 -0.38 -3.27 12.97
N SER A 46 0.44 -2.86 13.93
CA SER A 46 1.32 -3.80 14.67
C SER A 46 0.57 -4.86 15.48
N LYS A 47 -0.70 -4.60 15.78
CA LYS A 47 -1.59 -5.52 16.50
C LYS A 47 -2.46 -6.39 15.59
N MET A 48 -2.27 -6.28 14.28
CA MET A 48 -3.03 -7.06 13.28
C MET A 48 -2.28 -8.31 12.82
N LYS A 49 -1.37 -8.86 13.65
CA LYS A 49 -0.67 -10.12 13.35
C LYS A 49 -1.67 -11.25 13.14
N GLY A 50 -1.35 -12.15 12.21
CA GLY A 50 -2.25 -13.19 11.74
C GLY A 50 -3.16 -12.78 10.59
N LYS A 51 -3.21 -11.48 10.30
CA LYS A 51 -3.95 -10.92 9.15
C LYS A 51 -3.01 -10.34 8.11
N VAL A 52 -3.43 -10.34 6.86
CA VAL A 52 -2.78 -9.60 5.77
C VAL A 52 -3.43 -8.23 5.68
N VAL A 53 -2.65 -7.16 5.70
CA VAL A 53 -3.17 -5.79 5.73
C VAL A 53 -2.72 -5.03 4.48
N LEU A 54 -3.67 -4.45 3.76
CA LEU A 54 -3.40 -3.45 2.74
C LEU A 54 -3.38 -2.07 3.39
N ILE A 55 -2.28 -1.35 3.24
CA ILE A 55 -2.20 0.06 3.56
C ILE A 55 -2.32 0.82 2.24
N ASP A 56 -3.42 1.53 2.08
CA ASP A 56 -3.76 2.26 0.86
C ASP A 56 -3.60 3.77 1.07
N PHE A 57 -2.53 4.33 0.50
CA PHE A 57 -2.30 5.78 0.46
C PHE A 57 -3.00 6.34 -0.78
N TRP A 58 -4.00 7.15 -0.57
CA TRP A 58 -4.91 7.59 -1.62
C TRP A 58 -5.53 8.97 -1.34
N ALA A 59 -6.33 9.47 -2.26
CA ALA A 59 -7.20 10.61 -2.06
C ALA A 59 -8.42 10.56 -2.99
N THR A 60 -9.49 11.22 -2.64
CA THR A 60 -10.71 11.30 -3.46
C THR A 60 -10.49 12.04 -4.78
N TRP A 61 -9.53 12.96 -4.81
CA TRP A 61 -9.14 13.71 -6.01
C TRP A 61 -8.11 12.98 -6.89
N CYS A 62 -7.62 11.84 -6.45
CA CYS A 62 -6.64 11.05 -7.19
C CYS A 62 -7.35 10.11 -8.17
N GLY A 63 -7.35 10.45 -9.46
CA GLY A 63 -8.01 9.66 -10.51
C GLY A 63 -7.56 8.20 -10.55
N PRO A 64 -6.25 7.90 -10.61
CA PRO A 64 -5.75 6.52 -10.58
C PRO A 64 -6.10 5.76 -9.29
N CYS A 65 -6.17 6.43 -8.14
CA CYS A 65 -6.59 5.82 -6.88
C CYS A 65 -8.05 5.36 -6.94
N VAL A 66 -8.92 6.24 -7.45
CA VAL A 66 -10.36 5.96 -7.61
C VAL A 66 -10.57 4.85 -8.65
N ALA A 67 -9.77 4.83 -9.72
CA ALA A 67 -9.83 3.78 -10.73
C ALA A 67 -9.47 2.38 -10.18
N GLU A 68 -8.62 2.30 -9.15
CA GLU A 68 -8.28 1.04 -8.47
C GLU A 68 -9.36 0.54 -7.48
N LEU A 69 -10.25 1.40 -7.06
CA LEU A 69 -11.24 1.09 -6.01
C LEU A 69 -12.09 -0.17 -6.32
N PRO A 70 -12.55 -0.43 -7.55
CA PRO A 70 -13.24 -1.68 -7.86
C PRO A 70 -12.41 -2.93 -7.58
N ASN A 71 -11.10 -2.90 -7.87
CA ASN A 71 -10.19 -4.01 -7.58
C ASN A 71 -9.99 -4.19 -6.07
N VAL A 72 -9.85 -3.09 -5.35
CA VAL A 72 -9.70 -3.09 -3.88
C VAL A 72 -10.95 -3.65 -3.21
N LYS A 73 -12.12 -3.21 -3.61
CA LYS A 73 -13.40 -3.72 -3.10
C LYS A 73 -13.58 -5.20 -3.37
N ARG A 74 -13.28 -5.65 -4.58
CA ARG A 74 -13.39 -7.06 -4.95
C ARG A 74 -12.47 -7.94 -4.11
N ALA A 75 -11.22 -7.53 -3.90
CA ALA A 75 -10.29 -8.23 -3.03
C ALA A 75 -10.81 -8.27 -1.58
N TYR A 76 -11.33 -7.15 -1.08
CA TYR A 76 -11.91 -7.08 0.26
C TYR A 76 -13.11 -8.01 0.41
N ASP A 77 -14.06 -7.95 -0.49
CA ASP A 77 -15.28 -8.78 -0.44
C ASP A 77 -14.94 -10.27 -0.47
N LYS A 78 -13.96 -10.66 -1.27
CA LYS A 78 -13.55 -12.06 -1.41
C LYS A 78 -12.73 -12.57 -0.23
N LEU A 79 -11.83 -11.73 0.32
CA LEU A 79 -10.75 -12.19 1.21
C LEU A 79 -10.86 -11.69 2.65
N HIS A 80 -11.75 -10.74 2.95
CA HIS A 80 -11.89 -10.21 4.30
C HIS A 80 -12.21 -11.30 5.33
N SER A 81 -13.15 -12.19 5.02
CA SER A 81 -13.50 -13.32 5.89
C SER A 81 -12.35 -14.31 6.08
N LYS A 82 -11.33 -14.25 5.23
CA LYS A 82 -10.14 -15.12 5.27
C LYS A 82 -8.94 -14.46 5.99
N GLY A 83 -9.13 -13.26 6.54
CA GLY A 83 -8.10 -12.55 7.28
C GLY A 83 -7.46 -11.39 6.54
N PHE A 84 -8.08 -10.87 5.49
CA PHE A 84 -7.62 -9.65 4.80
C PHE A 84 -8.26 -8.41 5.41
N GLU A 85 -7.43 -7.43 5.76
CA GLU A 85 -7.84 -6.13 6.27
C GLU A 85 -7.31 -5.00 5.39
N ILE A 86 -7.98 -3.87 5.39
CA ILE A 86 -7.54 -2.65 4.70
C ILE A 86 -7.53 -1.50 5.69
N VAL A 87 -6.51 -0.66 5.62
CA VAL A 87 -6.47 0.65 6.26
C VAL A 87 -6.17 1.71 5.21
N GLY A 88 -7.00 2.73 5.13
CA GLY A 88 -6.83 3.85 4.20
C GLY A 88 -6.10 5.01 4.88
N ILE A 89 -5.13 5.57 4.18
CA ILE A 89 -4.43 6.81 4.58
C ILE A 89 -4.79 7.87 3.54
N SER A 90 -5.72 8.76 3.89
CA SER A 90 -6.23 9.76 2.96
C SER A 90 -5.37 11.02 2.95
N LEU A 91 -4.93 11.41 1.76
CA LEU A 91 -4.23 12.67 1.51
C LEU A 91 -5.21 13.80 1.14
N ASP A 92 -6.49 13.64 1.42
CA ASP A 92 -7.47 14.71 1.25
C ASP A 92 -7.20 15.88 2.20
N SER A 93 -7.61 17.06 1.81
CA SER A 93 -7.57 18.27 2.64
C SER A 93 -8.93 18.66 3.22
N LYS A 94 -10.02 18.07 2.70
CA LYS A 94 -11.39 18.36 3.11
C LYS A 94 -12.07 17.11 3.67
N GLU A 95 -12.34 17.11 4.95
CA GLU A 95 -12.99 16.00 5.65
C GLU A 95 -14.37 15.66 5.07
N SER A 96 -15.18 16.69 4.76
CA SER A 96 -16.51 16.49 4.19
C SER A 96 -16.49 15.76 2.85
N ALA A 97 -15.51 16.06 1.99
CA ALA A 97 -15.35 15.39 0.71
C ALA A 97 -14.99 13.92 0.90
N LEU A 98 -14.07 13.63 1.84
CA LEU A 98 -13.68 12.26 2.16
C LEU A 98 -14.84 11.45 2.73
N ARG A 99 -15.55 11.98 3.72
CA ARG A 99 -16.71 11.32 4.35
C ARG A 99 -17.82 11.02 3.32
N LYS A 100 -18.12 11.97 2.47
CA LYS A 100 -19.11 11.81 1.40
C LYS A 100 -18.72 10.70 0.44
N PHE A 101 -17.46 10.68 0.02
CA PHE A 101 -16.91 9.66 -0.89
C PHE A 101 -16.94 8.27 -0.27
N VAL A 102 -16.42 8.11 0.95
CA VAL A 102 -16.39 6.84 1.68
C VAL A 102 -17.79 6.26 1.85
N LYS A 103 -18.78 7.10 2.17
CA LYS A 103 -20.19 6.70 2.30
C LYS A 103 -20.78 6.28 0.96
N LYS A 104 -20.59 7.10 -0.09
CA LYS A 104 -21.10 6.83 -1.45
C LYS A 104 -20.55 5.52 -1.99
N GLU A 105 -19.25 5.32 -1.85
CA GLU A 105 -18.55 4.15 -2.36
C GLU A 105 -18.63 2.93 -1.41
N LYS A 106 -19.29 3.06 -0.26
CA LYS A 106 -19.47 1.99 0.72
C LYS A 106 -18.14 1.32 1.10
N MET A 107 -17.16 2.13 1.49
CA MET A 107 -15.85 1.67 1.92
C MET A 107 -15.89 1.35 3.42
N PRO A 108 -15.90 0.07 3.84
CA PRO A 108 -16.12 -0.28 5.25
C PRO A 108 -14.87 -0.21 6.12
N TRP A 109 -13.69 -0.10 5.52
CA TRP A 109 -12.43 -0.07 6.26
C TRP A 109 -12.10 1.32 6.82
N PRO A 110 -11.30 1.38 7.90
CA PRO A 110 -10.98 2.63 8.55
C PRO A 110 -10.11 3.55 7.69
N GLN A 111 -10.32 4.86 7.85
CA GLN A 111 -9.58 5.90 7.15
C GLN A 111 -8.85 6.79 8.15
N PHE A 112 -7.56 7.05 7.92
CA PHE A 112 -6.84 8.14 8.55
C PHE A 112 -7.01 9.42 7.74
N PHE A 113 -7.25 10.52 8.44
CA PHE A 113 -7.36 11.85 7.85
C PHE A 113 -6.81 12.89 8.82
N ASP A 114 -5.89 13.74 8.37
CA ASP A 114 -5.39 14.88 9.15
C ASP A 114 -5.59 16.23 8.44
N GLY A 115 -6.13 16.21 7.24
CA GLY A 115 -6.45 17.42 6.47
C GLY A 115 -5.24 18.13 5.87
N LYS A 116 -4.05 17.53 5.92
CA LYS A 116 -2.79 18.17 5.50
C LYS A 116 -2.37 17.85 4.07
N GLY A 117 -3.21 17.14 3.30
CA GLY A 117 -2.91 16.81 1.91
C GLY A 117 -1.56 16.06 1.80
N TRP A 118 -0.66 16.52 0.96
CA TRP A 118 0.68 15.94 0.80
C TRP A 118 1.57 16.04 2.04
N LYS A 119 1.20 16.86 3.02
CA LYS A 119 1.87 16.95 4.33
C LYS A 119 1.25 16.03 5.38
N ASN A 120 0.41 15.09 4.96
CA ASN A 120 -0.15 14.06 5.82
C ASN A 120 0.95 13.41 6.66
N SER A 121 0.74 13.32 7.98
CA SER A 121 1.77 12.92 8.93
C SER A 121 2.24 11.47 8.73
N ILE A 122 1.34 10.56 8.41
CA ILE A 122 1.69 9.15 8.18
C ILE A 122 2.39 8.99 6.83
N SER A 123 1.85 9.59 5.76
CA SER A 123 2.45 9.48 4.43
C SER A 123 3.86 10.09 4.37
N THR A 124 4.09 11.22 5.02
CA THR A 124 5.42 11.85 5.08
C THR A 124 6.41 11.04 5.91
N ALA A 125 5.97 10.50 7.06
CA ALA A 125 6.81 9.64 7.88
C ALA A 125 7.26 8.37 7.15
N HIS A 126 6.48 7.88 6.20
CA HIS A 126 6.77 6.69 5.40
C HIS A 126 7.32 6.99 4.00
N GLY A 127 7.66 8.23 3.72
CA GLY A 127 8.30 8.63 2.47
C GLY A 127 7.43 8.53 1.23
N ILE A 128 6.11 8.64 1.37
CA ILE A 128 5.16 8.59 0.25
C ILE A 128 5.26 9.89 -0.55
N ARG A 129 5.62 9.76 -1.83
CA ARG A 129 5.79 10.89 -2.76
C ARG A 129 4.84 10.85 -3.95
N SER A 130 4.16 9.76 -4.15
CA SER A 130 3.15 9.57 -5.20
C SER A 130 2.05 8.64 -4.73
N ILE A 131 0.85 8.84 -5.23
CA ILE A 131 -0.31 7.99 -4.98
C ILE A 131 -0.96 7.59 -6.32
N PRO A 132 -1.60 6.40 -6.42
CA PRO A 132 -1.78 5.43 -5.35
C PRO A 132 -0.46 4.79 -4.90
N ALA A 133 -0.29 4.61 -3.59
CA ALA A 133 0.73 3.75 -3.02
C ALA A 133 0.02 2.67 -2.21
N MET A 134 0.21 1.42 -2.57
CA MET A 134 -0.50 0.29 -2.02
C MET A 134 0.52 -0.69 -1.45
N TRP A 135 0.58 -0.77 -0.13
CA TRP A 135 1.52 -1.60 0.60
C TRP A 135 0.82 -2.79 1.22
N LEU A 136 1.42 -3.98 1.10
CA LEU A 136 0.96 -5.16 1.82
C LEU A 136 1.85 -5.47 3.00
N VAL A 137 1.20 -5.75 4.13
CA VAL A 137 1.80 -6.25 5.37
C VAL A 137 1.40 -7.70 5.51
N ASP A 138 2.37 -8.57 5.78
CA ASP A 138 2.14 -10.00 5.94
C ASP A 138 1.56 -10.36 7.33
N LYS A 139 1.27 -11.64 7.53
CA LYS A 139 0.71 -12.14 8.80
C LYS A 139 1.67 -12.00 10.01
N GLN A 140 2.96 -11.81 9.75
CA GLN A 140 3.96 -11.53 10.79
C GLN A 140 4.03 -10.05 11.17
N GLY A 141 3.32 -9.17 10.45
CA GLY A 141 3.33 -7.73 10.65
C GLY A 141 4.47 -7.01 9.94
N ASN A 142 5.11 -7.66 8.99
CA ASN A 142 6.22 -7.12 8.21
C ASN A 142 5.76 -6.63 6.84
N LEU A 143 6.41 -5.61 6.32
CA LEU A 143 6.17 -5.11 4.98
C LEU A 143 6.58 -6.17 3.95
N ALA A 144 5.62 -6.60 3.12
CA ALA A 144 5.82 -7.65 2.12
C ALA A 144 5.89 -7.11 0.70
N ASP A 145 5.13 -6.05 0.37
CA ASP A 145 5.05 -5.49 -0.96
C ASP A 145 4.81 -3.97 -0.90
N LEU A 146 5.53 -3.22 -1.72
CA LEU A 146 5.40 -1.76 -1.84
C LEU A 146 4.57 -1.34 -3.06
N ASN A 147 4.21 -2.27 -3.92
CA ASN A 147 3.45 -2.03 -5.14
C ASN A 147 2.41 -3.13 -5.35
N ALA A 148 1.48 -3.22 -4.41
CA ALA A 148 0.43 -4.24 -4.45
C ALA A 148 -0.65 -3.99 -5.52
N ARG A 149 -0.63 -2.84 -6.19
CA ARG A 149 -1.58 -2.49 -7.27
C ARG A 149 -1.61 -3.53 -8.38
N ALA A 150 -0.44 -4.04 -8.78
CA ALA A 150 -0.35 -5.10 -9.76
C ALA A 150 -0.74 -6.43 -9.11
N ASP A 151 -1.87 -7.01 -9.54
CA ASP A 151 -2.39 -8.28 -9.03
C ASP A 151 -2.63 -8.31 -7.50
N LEU A 152 -3.38 -7.34 -7.00
CA LEU A 152 -3.67 -7.21 -5.57
C LEU A 152 -4.24 -8.52 -4.99
N GLU A 153 -5.28 -9.06 -5.60
CA GLU A 153 -5.96 -10.26 -5.11
C GLU A 153 -5.02 -11.46 -5.01
N GLY A 154 -4.24 -11.74 -6.07
CA GLY A 154 -3.28 -12.85 -6.07
C GLY A 154 -2.17 -12.69 -5.04
N LYS A 155 -1.68 -11.47 -4.83
CA LYS A 155 -0.67 -11.17 -3.80
C LYS A 155 -1.21 -11.35 -2.39
N VAL A 156 -2.44 -10.93 -2.13
CA VAL A 156 -3.10 -11.13 -0.83
C VAL A 156 -3.34 -12.62 -0.58
N GLU A 157 -3.83 -13.36 -1.56
CA GLU A 157 -4.04 -14.81 -1.45
C GLU A 157 -2.74 -15.55 -1.11
N ALA A 158 -1.64 -15.20 -1.78
CA ALA A 158 -0.33 -15.79 -1.50
C ALA A 158 0.14 -15.54 -0.06
N LEU A 159 -0.05 -14.31 0.44
CA LEU A 159 0.32 -13.97 1.83
C LEU A 159 -0.60 -14.64 2.87
N LEU A 160 -1.89 -14.81 2.56
CA LEU A 160 -2.83 -15.53 3.42
C LEU A 160 -2.50 -17.03 3.50
N ALA A 161 -2.01 -17.61 2.40
CA ALA A 161 -1.60 -19.01 2.35
C ALA A 161 -0.28 -19.31 3.06
N ALA A 162 0.52 -18.29 3.40
CA ALA A 162 1.76 -18.45 4.13
C ALA A 162 1.50 -18.94 5.58
N PRO A 163 2.49 -19.61 6.24
CA PRO A 163 2.33 -20.04 7.63
C PRO A 163 1.99 -18.88 8.56
N ASP A 164 1.21 -19.16 9.61
CA ASP A 164 0.90 -18.19 10.66
C ASP A 164 2.16 -17.77 11.42
N ALA A 165 2.10 -16.58 12.04
CA ALA A 165 3.14 -16.10 12.94
C ALA A 165 3.28 -17.09 14.12
N LYS A 166 4.52 -17.47 14.45
CA LYS A 166 4.83 -18.29 15.64
C LYS A 166 4.73 -17.46 16.90
#